data_08bf1ace0fb27e94b3a40efc43e5307a
#
_entry.id   08bf1ace0fb27e94b3a40efc43e5307a
#
_cell.length_a   1.000
_cell.length_b   1.000
_cell.length_c   1.000
_cell.angle_alpha   90.00
_cell.angle_beta   90.00
_cell.angle_gamma   90.00
#
_symmetry.space_group_name_H-M   'P 1'
#
loop_
_entity.id
_entity.type
_entity.pdbx_description
1 polymer ?
#
loop_
_entity_poly.entity_id
_entity_poly.type
_entity_poly.pdbx_seq_one_letter_code
_entity_poly.pdbx_strand_id
1 'polypeptide(L)'
;MSTGPKLLVVDDEPPIRRLLGAGLARAGYRLVEAGTAKEAMTALQIDKPELVLLDLGLPDRDGLELVPLIKGAGAAVIVVSARDATDQKVTALDLGADDYVTKPFDTEEVLARVRTALRHRLAAEVEVQLVEVGDVQIDLTARLVRRAGEEVHLTPKEFGFLAELAKHPGRVITHSQLLRNVWGPGHETDVEYLRVAARGVRKKLNAALGDATAFIRNEPGVGYRLVR
;
A
#
# COMPACT_ATOMS: atom_id res chain seq x y z
N MET A 1 20.64 -23.03 -0.53
CA MET A 1 20.52 -21.68 0.05
C MET A 1 19.24 -21.06 -0.51
N SER A 2 18.35 -20.54 0.33
CA SER A 2 17.11 -19.91 -0.13
C SER A 2 17.45 -18.67 -0.99
N THR A 3 16.95 -18.64 -2.22
CA THR A 3 17.12 -17.52 -3.17
C THR A 3 15.99 -16.50 -3.07
N GLY A 4 15.08 -16.66 -2.09
CA GLY A 4 13.91 -15.80 -1.93
C GLY A 4 14.23 -14.38 -1.46
N PRO A 5 13.24 -13.47 -1.56
CA PRO A 5 13.36 -12.10 -1.07
C PRO A 5 13.81 -12.03 0.38
N LYS A 6 14.62 -11.01 0.71
CA LYS A 6 15.08 -10.76 2.07
C LYS A 6 14.08 -9.86 2.80
N LEU A 7 13.61 -10.31 3.95
CA LEU A 7 12.67 -9.60 4.81
C LEU A 7 13.33 -9.28 6.15
N LEU A 8 12.97 -8.11 6.71
CA LEU A 8 13.35 -7.69 8.04
C LEU A 8 12.12 -7.71 8.95
N VAL A 9 12.22 -8.39 10.08
CA VAL A 9 11.18 -8.40 11.13
C VAL A 9 11.68 -7.54 12.28
N VAL A 10 10.98 -6.46 12.57
CA VAL A 10 11.29 -5.49 13.63
C VAL A 10 10.19 -5.53 14.67
N ASP A 11 10.49 -6.06 15.84
CA ASP A 11 9.55 -6.21 16.96
C ASP A 11 10.35 -6.43 18.23
N ASP A 12 10.04 -5.78 19.35
CA ASP A 12 10.78 -5.94 20.60
C ASP A 12 10.48 -7.26 21.29
N GLU A 13 9.34 -7.90 20.97
CA GLU A 13 8.92 -9.18 21.53
C GLU A 13 9.56 -10.38 20.82
N PRO A 14 10.52 -11.11 21.45
CA PRO A 14 11.16 -12.28 20.81
C PRO A 14 10.18 -13.40 20.40
N PRO A 15 9.06 -13.65 21.13
CA PRO A 15 8.07 -14.64 20.68
C PRO A 15 7.42 -14.26 19.34
N ILE A 16 7.11 -12.98 19.12
CA ILE A 16 6.51 -12.49 17.88
C ILE A 16 7.50 -12.65 16.72
N ARG A 17 8.77 -12.23 16.90
CA ARG A 17 9.80 -12.41 15.88
C ARG A 17 9.95 -13.89 15.49
N ARG A 18 9.99 -14.80 16.46
CA ARG A 18 10.06 -16.25 16.19
C ARG A 18 8.84 -16.77 15.44
N LEU A 19 7.63 -16.33 15.81
CA LEU A 19 6.39 -16.75 15.16
C LEU A 19 6.38 -16.32 13.69
N LEU A 20 6.62 -15.04 13.43
CA LEU A 20 6.69 -14.49 12.07
C LEU A 20 7.85 -15.14 11.29
N GLY A 21 9.03 -15.26 11.92
CA GLY A 21 10.21 -15.85 11.32
C GLY A 21 9.98 -17.27 10.84
N ALA A 22 9.35 -18.12 11.66
CA ALA A 22 9.05 -19.50 11.29
C ALA A 22 8.07 -19.61 10.10
N GLY A 23 7.04 -18.75 10.06
CA GLY A 23 6.08 -18.70 8.96
C GLY A 23 6.72 -18.24 7.65
N LEU A 24 7.47 -17.13 7.71
CA LEU A 24 8.14 -16.54 6.56
C LEU A 24 9.25 -17.44 5.99
N ALA A 25 10.04 -18.09 6.86
CA ALA A 25 11.07 -19.04 6.42
C ALA A 25 10.48 -20.25 5.68
N ARG A 26 9.35 -20.80 6.19
CA ARG A 26 8.60 -21.87 5.49
C ARG A 26 8.09 -21.44 4.13
N ALA A 27 7.74 -20.16 3.99
CA ALA A 27 7.31 -19.58 2.70
C ALA A 27 8.49 -19.26 1.76
N GLY A 28 9.74 -19.57 2.14
CA GLY A 28 10.93 -19.43 1.31
C GLY A 28 11.63 -18.07 1.38
N TYR A 29 11.25 -17.20 2.31
CA TYR A 29 11.90 -15.90 2.49
C TYR A 29 13.19 -16.02 3.30
N ARG A 30 14.13 -15.11 3.03
CA ARG A 30 15.33 -14.92 3.88
C ARG A 30 15.01 -13.89 4.94
N LEU A 31 15.45 -14.12 6.16
CA LEU A 31 15.06 -13.31 7.30
C LEU A 31 16.26 -12.64 7.96
N VAL A 32 16.01 -11.39 8.37
CA VAL A 32 16.80 -10.63 9.32
C VAL A 32 15.85 -10.19 10.44
N GLU A 33 16.31 -10.19 11.68
CA GLU A 33 15.53 -9.79 12.84
C GLU A 33 16.18 -8.59 13.53
N ALA A 34 15.35 -7.72 14.09
CA ALA A 34 15.77 -6.59 14.93
C ALA A 34 14.78 -6.42 16.08
N GLY A 35 15.29 -6.18 17.28
CA GLY A 35 14.49 -5.92 18.48
C GLY A 35 14.37 -4.43 18.82
N THR A 36 15.08 -3.57 18.09
CA THR A 36 15.14 -2.12 18.34
C THR A 36 15.17 -1.34 17.01
N ALA A 37 14.78 -0.07 17.04
CA ALA A 37 14.89 0.82 15.90
C ALA A 37 16.34 0.96 15.41
N LYS A 38 17.31 1.02 16.34
CA LYS A 38 18.73 1.10 16.01
C LYS A 38 19.22 -0.13 15.24
N GLU A 39 18.85 -1.33 15.70
CA GLU A 39 19.15 -2.58 14.99
C GLU A 39 18.48 -2.61 13.61
N ALA A 40 17.22 -2.20 13.53
CA ALA A 40 16.48 -2.13 12.28
C ALA A 40 17.16 -1.22 11.25
N MET A 41 17.62 -0.04 11.66
CA MET A 41 18.32 0.90 10.78
C MET A 41 19.67 0.33 10.32
N THR A 42 20.37 -0.39 11.18
CA THR A 42 21.62 -1.07 10.82
C THR A 42 21.37 -2.17 9.80
N ALA A 43 20.38 -3.03 10.05
CA ALA A 43 19.99 -4.09 9.14
C ALA A 43 19.52 -3.55 7.78
N LEU A 44 18.80 -2.42 7.78
CA LEU A 44 18.35 -1.74 6.56
C LEU A 44 19.53 -1.36 5.64
N GLN A 45 20.62 -0.85 6.23
CA GLN A 45 21.82 -0.44 5.49
C GLN A 45 22.65 -1.63 4.99
N ILE A 46 22.85 -2.62 5.85
CA ILE A 46 23.75 -3.77 5.58
C ILE A 46 23.04 -4.83 4.73
N ASP A 47 21.84 -5.22 5.14
CA ASP A 47 21.11 -6.33 4.57
C ASP A 47 20.24 -5.98 3.39
N LYS A 48 19.86 -4.71 3.25
CA LYS A 48 19.01 -4.16 2.19
C LYS A 48 17.75 -5.03 1.98
N PRO A 49 16.88 -5.16 2.99
CA PRO A 49 15.68 -5.99 2.87
C PRO A 49 14.72 -5.40 1.84
N GLU A 50 13.97 -6.27 1.19
CA GLU A 50 12.97 -5.88 0.21
C GLU A 50 11.65 -5.46 0.86
N LEU A 51 11.39 -5.98 2.08
CA LEU A 51 10.21 -5.64 2.87
C LEU A 51 10.55 -5.69 4.36
N VAL A 52 9.96 -4.79 5.12
CA VAL A 52 10.06 -4.71 6.58
C VAL A 52 8.68 -4.94 7.19
N LEU A 53 8.58 -5.90 8.11
CA LEU A 53 7.47 -5.99 9.06
C LEU A 53 7.88 -5.19 10.29
N LEU A 54 7.12 -4.15 10.64
CA LEU A 54 7.51 -3.15 11.62
C LEU A 54 6.50 -3.04 12.75
N ASP A 55 6.90 -3.35 13.98
CA ASP A 55 6.14 -2.91 15.16
C ASP A 55 6.39 -1.43 15.44
N LEU A 56 5.35 -0.75 15.93
CA LEU A 56 5.41 0.65 16.34
C LEU A 56 5.88 0.82 17.79
N GLY A 57 5.75 -0.22 18.61
CA GLY A 57 6.03 -0.20 20.06
C GLY A 57 7.49 -0.50 20.40
N LEU A 58 8.46 0.03 19.67
CA LEU A 58 9.87 -0.24 19.93
C LEU A 58 10.38 0.49 21.18
N PRO A 59 11.36 -0.09 21.92
CA PRO A 59 11.78 0.46 23.22
C PRO A 59 12.62 1.74 23.12
N ASP A 60 13.26 1.97 21.97
CA ASP A 60 14.21 3.06 21.76
C ASP A 60 13.67 4.21 20.90
N ARG A 61 12.61 3.96 20.12
CA ARG A 61 12.03 4.97 19.22
C ARG A 61 10.61 4.57 18.78
N ASP A 62 9.73 5.54 18.52
CA ASP A 62 8.43 5.24 17.90
C ASP A 62 8.64 4.70 16.47
N GLY A 63 8.08 3.52 16.20
CA GLY A 63 8.19 2.87 14.89
C GLY A 63 7.60 3.70 13.76
N LEU A 64 6.63 4.60 14.01
CA LEU A 64 6.11 5.52 12.98
C LEU A 64 7.20 6.36 12.33
N GLU A 65 8.22 6.76 13.10
CA GLU A 65 9.33 7.56 12.58
C GLU A 65 10.23 6.77 11.61
N LEU A 66 10.22 5.43 11.69
CA LEU A 66 11.00 4.56 10.81
C LEU A 66 10.33 4.39 9.44
N VAL A 67 9.01 4.54 9.35
CA VAL A 67 8.27 4.31 8.09
C VAL A 67 8.86 5.11 6.94
N PRO A 68 9.00 6.45 7.01
CA PRO A 68 9.57 7.23 5.90
C PRO A 68 11.04 6.89 5.62
N LEU A 69 11.83 6.51 6.64
CA LEU A 69 13.24 6.12 6.48
C LEU A 69 13.37 4.80 5.71
N ILE A 70 12.54 3.81 6.06
CA ILE A 70 12.50 2.51 5.38
C ILE A 70 12.04 2.69 3.93
N LYS A 71 11.00 3.51 3.70
CA LYS A 71 10.52 3.84 2.35
C LYS A 71 11.60 4.56 1.54
N GLY A 72 12.32 5.50 2.14
CA GLY A 72 13.45 6.19 1.51
C GLY A 72 14.60 5.26 1.11
N ALA A 73 14.77 4.13 1.81
CA ALA A 73 15.73 3.08 1.46
C ALA A 73 15.19 2.11 0.38
N GLY A 74 13.98 2.31 -0.13
CA GLY A 74 13.38 1.51 -1.20
C GLY A 74 12.75 0.19 -0.75
N ALA A 75 12.60 -0.06 0.56
CA ALA A 75 11.91 -1.24 1.07
C ALA A 75 10.40 -1.01 1.19
N ALA A 76 9.60 -2.07 1.03
CA ALA A 76 8.20 -2.05 1.40
C ALA A 76 8.06 -2.10 2.93
N VAL A 77 6.98 -1.52 3.48
CA VAL A 77 6.71 -1.50 4.93
C VAL A 77 5.30 -2.01 5.20
N ILE A 78 5.19 -3.05 5.99
CA ILE A 78 3.93 -3.47 6.60
C ILE A 78 4.04 -3.23 8.10
N VAL A 79 3.19 -2.40 8.64
CA VAL A 79 3.11 -2.18 10.09
C VAL A 79 2.34 -3.33 10.73
N VAL A 80 2.89 -3.89 11.82
CA VAL A 80 2.28 -4.98 12.60
C VAL A 80 2.26 -4.55 14.06
N SER A 81 1.17 -4.00 14.55
CA SER A 81 1.14 -3.36 15.88
C SER A 81 -0.14 -3.64 16.66
N ALA A 82 -0.06 -3.56 17.99
CA ALA A 82 -1.21 -3.60 18.89
C ALA A 82 -2.03 -2.28 18.89
N ARG A 83 -1.49 -1.23 18.28
CA ARG A 83 -2.19 0.05 18.16
C ARG A 83 -3.29 -0.07 17.11
N ASP A 84 -4.55 -0.06 17.51
CA ASP A 84 -5.71 -0.31 16.65
C ASP A 84 -6.50 0.96 16.28
N ALA A 85 -6.18 2.10 16.88
CA ALA A 85 -6.83 3.36 16.62
C ALA A 85 -6.75 3.75 15.14
N THR A 86 -7.88 4.14 14.57
CA THR A 86 -8.00 4.50 13.14
C THR A 86 -7.00 5.59 12.75
N ASP A 87 -6.82 6.60 13.60
CA ASP A 87 -5.90 7.71 13.35
C ASP A 87 -4.44 7.25 13.20
N GLN A 88 -4.03 6.25 13.98
CA GLN A 88 -2.67 5.70 13.90
C GLN A 88 -2.47 4.86 12.64
N LYS A 89 -3.48 4.11 12.22
CA LYS A 89 -3.46 3.38 10.93
C LYS A 89 -3.35 4.35 9.77
N VAL A 90 -4.16 5.40 9.77
CA VAL A 90 -4.13 6.45 8.75
C VAL A 90 -2.76 7.12 8.73
N THR A 91 -2.23 7.50 9.90
CA THR A 91 -0.90 8.12 10.01
C THR A 91 0.20 7.23 9.43
N ALA A 92 0.22 5.93 9.76
CA ALA A 92 1.21 5.00 9.22
C ALA A 92 1.13 4.89 7.69
N LEU A 93 -0.09 4.80 7.13
CA LEU A 93 -0.33 4.74 5.69
C LEU A 93 0.07 6.06 5.00
N ASP A 94 -0.24 7.21 5.60
CA ASP A 94 0.13 8.53 5.08
C ASP A 94 1.65 8.77 5.09
N LEU A 95 2.36 8.20 6.07
CA LEU A 95 3.82 8.18 6.11
C LEU A 95 4.45 7.26 5.05
N GLY A 96 3.64 6.48 4.35
CA GLY A 96 4.06 5.64 3.22
C GLY A 96 4.07 4.14 3.51
N ALA A 97 3.54 3.66 4.65
CA ALA A 97 3.40 2.23 4.87
C ALA A 97 2.53 1.59 3.78
N ASP A 98 2.92 0.40 3.33
CA ASP A 98 2.24 -0.32 2.25
C ASP A 98 0.99 -1.04 2.76
N ASP A 99 0.98 -1.44 4.04
CA ASP A 99 -0.18 -2.03 4.69
C ASP A 99 -0.06 -1.93 6.22
N TYR A 100 -1.15 -2.28 6.93
CA TYR A 100 -1.24 -2.29 8.39
C TYR A 100 -1.96 -3.53 8.88
N VAL A 101 -1.36 -4.23 9.84
CA VAL A 101 -1.93 -5.41 10.51
C VAL A 101 -2.03 -5.14 12.00
N THR A 102 -3.17 -5.43 12.59
CA THR A 102 -3.38 -5.27 14.04
C THR A 102 -3.04 -6.57 14.77
N LYS A 103 -2.33 -6.48 15.89
CA LYS A 103 -2.16 -7.61 16.83
C LYS A 103 -3.45 -7.78 17.65
N PRO A 104 -3.95 -9.01 17.91
CA PRO A 104 -3.41 -10.28 17.45
C PRO A 104 -3.73 -10.55 15.98
N PHE A 105 -2.83 -11.24 15.27
CA PHE A 105 -2.93 -11.53 13.84
C PHE A 105 -2.82 -13.02 13.54
N ASP A 106 -3.33 -13.43 12.40
CA ASP A 106 -3.04 -14.74 11.81
C ASP A 106 -1.77 -14.65 10.96
N THR A 107 -0.86 -15.62 11.12
CA THR A 107 0.39 -15.67 10.33
C THR A 107 0.11 -15.78 8.83
N GLU A 108 -0.94 -16.49 8.41
CA GLU A 108 -1.33 -16.60 7.00
C GLU A 108 -1.84 -15.26 6.44
N GLU A 109 -2.50 -14.43 7.26
CA GLU A 109 -2.88 -13.08 6.90
C GLU A 109 -1.64 -12.24 6.62
N VAL A 110 -0.66 -12.24 7.52
CA VAL A 110 0.61 -11.51 7.33
C VAL A 110 1.31 -11.98 6.06
N LEU A 111 1.41 -13.30 5.83
CA LEU A 111 2.01 -13.87 4.62
C LEU A 111 1.29 -13.41 3.33
N ALA A 112 -0.03 -13.34 3.35
CA ALA A 112 -0.80 -12.86 2.20
C ALA A 112 -0.49 -11.38 1.88
N ARG A 113 -0.37 -10.54 2.92
CA ARG A 113 -0.01 -9.12 2.79
C ARG A 113 1.44 -8.94 2.33
N VAL A 114 2.38 -9.74 2.84
CA VAL A 114 3.78 -9.77 2.37
C VAL A 114 3.85 -10.08 0.88
N ARG A 115 3.16 -11.14 0.43
CA ARG A 115 3.10 -11.47 -1.01
C ARG A 115 2.57 -10.32 -1.85
N THR A 116 1.54 -9.64 -1.36
CA THR A 116 0.93 -8.50 -2.05
C THR A 116 1.90 -7.32 -2.13
N ALA A 117 2.53 -6.93 -1.02
CA ALA A 117 3.46 -5.81 -0.97
C ALA A 117 4.71 -6.04 -1.85
N LEU A 118 5.28 -7.26 -1.84
CA LEU A 118 6.40 -7.60 -2.71
C LEU A 118 6.03 -7.59 -4.20
N ARG A 119 4.84 -8.08 -4.55
CA ARG A 119 4.34 -8.00 -5.93
C ARG A 119 4.19 -6.56 -6.39
N HIS A 120 3.66 -5.67 -5.55
CA HIS A 120 3.53 -4.24 -5.87
C HIS A 120 4.88 -3.57 -6.06
N ARG A 121 5.88 -3.94 -5.25
CA ARG A 121 7.25 -3.43 -5.41
C ARG A 121 7.86 -3.85 -6.75
N LEU A 122 7.77 -5.13 -7.10
CA LEU A 122 8.26 -5.63 -8.40
C LEU A 122 7.52 -4.99 -9.58
N ALA A 123 6.22 -4.72 -9.44
CA ALA A 123 5.44 -4.03 -10.46
C ALA A 123 5.82 -2.54 -10.57
N ALA A 124 6.30 -1.91 -9.52
CA ALA A 124 6.79 -0.53 -9.55
C ALA A 124 8.17 -0.40 -10.20
N GLU A 125 8.97 -1.46 -10.21
CA GLU A 125 10.25 -1.53 -10.93
C GLU A 125 10.06 -1.74 -12.45
N VAL A 126 8.93 -2.33 -12.87
CA VAL A 126 8.46 -2.33 -14.26
C VAL A 126 7.51 -1.16 -14.37
N GLU A 127 7.86 -0.11 -15.12
CA GLU A 127 6.94 1.00 -15.45
C GLU A 127 5.60 0.40 -15.89
N VAL A 128 4.62 0.35 -14.99
CA VAL A 128 3.27 -0.11 -15.31
C VAL A 128 2.61 0.99 -16.11
N GLN A 129 2.85 0.99 -17.41
CA GLN A 129 2.27 1.95 -18.33
C GLN A 129 0.79 1.64 -18.58
N LEU A 130 0.41 0.36 -18.52
CA LEU A 130 -0.94 -0.11 -18.79
C LEU A 130 -1.48 -0.95 -17.61
N VAL A 131 -2.56 -0.49 -17.00
CA VAL A 131 -3.25 -1.21 -15.92
C VAL A 131 -4.58 -1.74 -16.45
N GLU A 132 -4.79 -3.04 -16.33
CA GLU A 132 -6.04 -3.70 -16.73
C GLU A 132 -6.85 -4.12 -15.50
N VAL A 133 -8.12 -3.75 -15.47
CA VAL A 133 -9.06 -4.14 -14.42
C VAL A 133 -10.41 -4.47 -15.06
N GLY A 134 -10.72 -5.77 -15.14
CA GLY A 134 -11.88 -6.24 -15.91
C GLY A 134 -11.78 -5.86 -17.37
N ASP A 135 -12.77 -5.15 -17.89
CA ASP A 135 -12.83 -4.64 -19.26
C ASP A 135 -12.25 -3.21 -19.42
N VAL A 136 -11.65 -2.66 -18.33
CA VAL A 136 -11.06 -1.32 -18.31
C VAL A 136 -9.55 -1.41 -18.45
N GLN A 137 -9.00 -0.66 -19.40
CA GLN A 137 -7.58 -0.46 -19.62
C GLN A 137 -7.21 0.99 -19.31
N ILE A 138 -6.21 1.20 -18.45
CA ILE A 138 -5.74 2.51 -18.00
C ILE A 138 -4.29 2.65 -18.43
N ASP A 139 -4.03 3.43 -19.47
CA ASP A 139 -2.68 3.80 -19.90
C ASP A 139 -2.24 5.05 -19.13
N LEU A 140 -1.31 4.86 -18.20
CA LEU A 140 -0.81 5.93 -17.33
C LEU A 140 0.11 6.90 -18.08
N THR A 141 0.81 6.42 -19.10
CA THR A 141 1.75 7.21 -19.90
C THR A 141 1.01 8.04 -20.94
N ALA A 142 0.16 7.40 -21.75
CA ALA A 142 -0.66 8.10 -22.74
C ALA A 142 -1.82 8.91 -22.12
N ARG A 143 -2.09 8.71 -20.82
CA ARG A 143 -3.22 9.28 -20.08
C ARG A 143 -4.56 8.96 -20.72
N LEU A 144 -4.70 7.73 -21.19
CA LEU A 144 -5.89 7.21 -21.87
C LEU A 144 -6.57 6.15 -21.02
N VAL A 145 -7.89 6.14 -21.07
CA VAL A 145 -8.69 5.08 -20.47
C VAL A 145 -9.58 4.48 -21.56
N ARG A 146 -9.55 3.16 -21.69
CA ARG A 146 -10.44 2.43 -22.58
C ARG A 146 -11.30 1.47 -21.78
N ARG A 147 -12.52 1.26 -22.24
CA ARG A 147 -13.40 0.24 -21.72
C ARG A 147 -13.98 -0.58 -22.87
N ALA A 148 -13.85 -1.90 -22.79
CA ALA A 148 -14.23 -2.81 -23.88
C ALA A 148 -13.67 -2.37 -25.26
N GLY A 149 -12.46 -1.78 -25.28
CA GLY A 149 -11.80 -1.26 -26.48
C GLY A 149 -12.16 0.19 -26.85
N GLU A 150 -13.23 0.75 -26.32
CA GLU A 150 -13.67 2.13 -26.61
C GLU A 150 -13.03 3.14 -25.64
N GLU A 151 -12.61 4.29 -26.14
CA GLU A 151 -12.02 5.35 -25.35
C GLU A 151 -13.07 6.03 -24.45
N VAL A 152 -12.74 6.17 -23.15
CA VAL A 152 -13.57 6.88 -22.16
C VAL A 152 -12.91 8.19 -21.77
N HIS A 153 -13.55 9.30 -22.13
CA HIS A 153 -13.01 10.63 -21.86
C HIS A 153 -13.21 11.03 -20.39
N LEU A 154 -12.11 11.10 -19.64
CA LEU A 154 -12.06 11.59 -18.27
C LEU A 154 -11.52 13.03 -18.23
N THR A 155 -12.04 13.85 -17.31
CA THR A 155 -11.40 15.14 -17.01
C THR A 155 -10.03 14.94 -16.39
N PRO A 156 -9.13 15.96 -16.42
CA PRO A 156 -7.79 15.82 -15.82
C PRO A 156 -7.79 15.37 -14.36
N LYS A 157 -8.77 15.81 -13.56
CA LYS A 157 -8.89 15.43 -12.14
C LYS A 157 -9.47 14.04 -11.96
N GLU A 158 -10.44 13.64 -12.78
CA GLU A 158 -10.95 12.25 -12.80
C GLU A 158 -9.85 11.27 -13.22
N PHE A 159 -9.10 11.60 -14.27
CA PHE A 159 -7.96 10.78 -14.67
C PHE A 159 -6.89 10.72 -13.57
N GLY A 160 -6.51 11.86 -12.98
CA GLY A 160 -5.54 11.91 -11.89
C GLY A 160 -5.94 11.04 -10.70
N PHE A 161 -7.21 11.12 -10.29
CA PHE A 161 -7.77 10.28 -9.23
C PHE A 161 -7.69 8.78 -9.58
N LEU A 162 -8.12 8.39 -10.78
CA LEU A 162 -8.06 7.01 -11.24
C LEU A 162 -6.62 6.51 -11.37
N ALA A 163 -5.72 7.34 -11.89
CA ALA A 163 -4.31 7.00 -12.06
C ALA A 163 -3.60 6.75 -10.72
N GLU A 164 -3.88 7.55 -9.68
CA GLU A 164 -3.32 7.31 -8.35
C GLU A 164 -3.76 5.96 -7.78
N LEU A 165 -5.01 5.58 -7.97
CA LEU A 165 -5.49 4.26 -7.56
C LEU A 165 -4.91 3.14 -8.42
N ALA A 166 -4.73 3.39 -9.72
CA ALA A 166 -4.21 2.42 -10.69
C ALA A 166 -2.71 2.13 -10.50
N LYS A 167 -1.94 3.06 -9.96
CA LYS A 167 -0.54 2.81 -9.55
C LYS A 167 -0.43 1.71 -8.48
N HIS A 168 -1.48 1.53 -7.68
CA HIS A 168 -1.48 0.61 -6.55
C HIS A 168 -2.78 -0.22 -6.48
N PRO A 169 -3.06 -1.09 -7.49
CA PRO A 169 -4.31 -1.85 -7.54
C PRO A 169 -4.47 -2.76 -6.32
N GLY A 170 -5.63 -2.72 -5.68
CA GLY A 170 -5.94 -3.49 -4.48
C GLY A 170 -5.49 -2.83 -3.17
N ARG A 171 -4.69 -1.76 -3.21
CA ARG A 171 -4.28 -0.99 -2.03
C ARG A 171 -5.28 0.14 -1.74
N VAL A 172 -5.49 0.44 -0.46
CA VAL A 172 -6.21 1.65 -0.04
C VAL A 172 -5.26 2.83 -0.12
N ILE A 173 -5.67 3.88 -0.84
CA ILE A 173 -4.99 5.18 -0.86
C ILE A 173 -5.81 6.14 -0.01
N THR A 174 -5.17 6.78 0.95
CA THR A 174 -5.87 7.66 1.91
C THR A 174 -6.43 8.92 1.22
N HIS A 175 -7.44 9.53 1.85
CA HIS A 175 -8.02 10.79 1.35
C HIS A 175 -6.94 11.86 1.19
N SER A 176 -6.06 12.03 2.21
CA SER A 176 -5.01 13.05 2.19
C SER A 176 -3.98 12.79 1.08
N GLN A 177 -3.56 11.53 0.87
CA GLN A 177 -2.65 11.17 -0.22
C GLN A 177 -3.25 11.47 -1.59
N LEU A 178 -4.51 11.06 -1.83
CA LEU A 178 -5.21 11.34 -3.08
C LEU A 178 -5.35 12.84 -3.34
N LEU A 179 -5.74 13.61 -2.31
CA LEU A 179 -5.91 15.05 -2.43
C LEU A 179 -4.59 15.75 -2.73
N ARG A 180 -3.54 15.42 -2.00
CA ARG A 180 -2.19 15.97 -2.20
C ARG A 180 -1.67 15.67 -3.61
N ASN A 181 -1.77 14.42 -4.06
CA ASN A 181 -1.20 13.98 -5.33
C ASN A 181 -1.99 14.50 -6.55
N VAL A 182 -3.30 14.68 -6.43
CA VAL A 182 -4.16 15.07 -7.56
C VAL A 182 -4.47 16.57 -7.57
N TRP A 183 -4.68 17.20 -6.41
CA TRP A 183 -5.02 18.63 -6.30
C TRP A 183 -3.86 19.50 -5.85
N GLY A 184 -2.86 18.90 -5.21
CA GLY A 184 -1.68 19.60 -4.71
C GLY A 184 -1.74 19.85 -3.19
N PRO A 185 -0.65 20.36 -2.61
CA PRO A 185 -0.59 20.68 -1.19
C PRO A 185 -1.61 21.77 -0.82
N GLY A 186 -2.17 21.66 0.39
CA GLY A 186 -3.20 22.57 0.91
C GLY A 186 -4.64 22.12 0.66
N HIS A 187 -4.85 21.00 -0.06
CA HIS A 187 -6.18 20.43 -0.32
C HIS A 187 -6.49 19.17 0.49
N GLU A 188 -5.63 18.79 1.45
CA GLU A 188 -5.68 17.50 2.14
C GLU A 188 -6.98 17.23 2.91
N THR A 189 -7.76 18.28 3.18
CA THR A 189 -9.06 18.20 3.88
C THR A 189 -10.28 18.26 2.96
N ASP A 190 -10.10 18.54 1.65
CA ASP A 190 -11.18 18.81 0.71
C ASP A 190 -11.79 17.50 0.15
N VAL A 191 -12.25 16.62 1.03
CA VAL A 191 -12.77 15.27 0.69
C VAL A 191 -13.90 15.30 -0.34
N GLU A 192 -14.66 16.40 -0.43
CA GLU A 192 -15.71 16.54 -1.45
C GLU A 192 -15.16 16.46 -2.88
N TYR A 193 -13.94 16.93 -3.14
CA TYR A 193 -13.30 16.79 -4.46
C TYR A 193 -13.13 15.34 -4.86
N LEU A 194 -12.77 14.47 -3.91
CA LEU A 194 -12.65 13.04 -4.15
C LEU A 194 -14.00 12.40 -4.46
N ARG A 195 -15.05 12.79 -3.73
CA ARG A 195 -16.41 12.28 -3.96
C ARG A 195 -16.91 12.61 -5.36
N VAL A 196 -16.67 13.85 -5.80
CA VAL A 196 -17.03 14.30 -7.15
C VAL A 196 -16.25 13.52 -8.20
N ALA A 197 -14.91 13.40 -8.05
CA ALA A 197 -14.07 12.67 -8.99
C ALA A 197 -14.46 11.18 -9.06
N ALA A 198 -14.62 10.52 -7.90
CA ALA A 198 -15.04 9.13 -7.83
C ALA A 198 -16.40 8.88 -8.48
N ARG A 199 -17.37 9.80 -8.25
CA ARG A 199 -18.68 9.73 -8.91
C ARG A 199 -18.58 9.91 -10.41
N GLY A 200 -17.76 10.86 -10.88
CA GLY A 200 -17.52 11.13 -12.30
C GLY A 200 -16.92 9.91 -13.01
N VAL A 201 -15.85 9.35 -12.44
CA VAL A 201 -15.19 8.13 -12.96
C VAL A 201 -16.17 6.95 -13.00
N ARG A 202 -16.88 6.69 -11.90
CA ARG A 202 -17.88 5.61 -11.84
C ARG A 202 -18.95 5.79 -12.91
N LYS A 203 -19.53 6.99 -13.05
CA LYS A 203 -20.55 7.26 -14.05
C LYS A 203 -20.06 6.97 -15.46
N LYS A 204 -18.83 7.34 -15.79
CA LYS A 204 -18.27 7.19 -17.14
C LYS A 204 -17.82 5.75 -17.44
N LEU A 205 -17.25 5.08 -16.44
CA LEU A 205 -16.79 3.71 -16.59
C LEU A 205 -17.89 2.67 -16.31
N ASN A 206 -18.97 3.00 -15.60
CA ASN A 206 -20.01 2.06 -15.21
C ASN A 206 -21.28 2.15 -16.07
N ALA A 207 -21.31 2.97 -17.12
CA ALA A 207 -22.53 3.23 -17.88
C ALA A 207 -23.22 1.99 -18.51
N ALA A 208 -22.63 0.79 -18.42
CA ALA A 208 -23.17 -0.44 -19.00
C ALA A 208 -23.20 -1.66 -18.07
N LEU A 209 -22.77 -1.57 -16.82
CA LEU A 209 -22.82 -2.70 -15.87
C LEU A 209 -23.68 -2.32 -14.67
N GLY A 210 -24.82 -2.99 -14.53
CA GLY A 210 -25.58 -2.97 -13.29
C GLY A 210 -24.66 -3.33 -12.13
N ASP A 211 -24.70 -2.52 -11.07
CA ASP A 211 -24.00 -2.73 -9.78
C ASP A 211 -22.47 -2.87 -9.82
N ALA A 212 -21.79 -2.18 -10.72
CA ALA A 212 -20.34 -2.09 -10.75
C ALA A 212 -19.78 -1.14 -9.66
N THR A 213 -20.28 -1.21 -8.45
CA THR A 213 -19.70 -0.61 -7.25
C THR A 213 -18.35 -1.22 -6.90
N ALA A 214 -17.99 -2.32 -7.57
CA ALA A 214 -16.78 -3.09 -7.31
C ALA A 214 -15.47 -2.41 -7.80
N PHE A 215 -15.51 -1.63 -8.90
CA PHE A 215 -14.30 -1.13 -9.55
C PHE A 215 -13.50 -0.14 -8.68
N ILE A 216 -14.16 0.87 -8.11
CA ILE A 216 -13.57 1.79 -7.13
C ILE A 216 -14.36 1.65 -5.84
N ARG A 217 -13.73 1.09 -4.80
CA ARG A 217 -14.35 0.93 -3.49
C ARG A 217 -13.98 2.10 -2.59
N ASN A 218 -14.98 2.64 -1.89
CA ASN A 218 -14.76 3.60 -0.80
C ASN A 218 -14.48 2.80 0.48
N GLU A 219 -13.40 3.15 1.17
CA GLU A 219 -13.09 2.68 2.52
C GLU A 219 -13.44 3.81 3.50
N PRO A 220 -14.58 3.70 4.21
CA PRO A 220 -15.10 4.79 5.00
C PRO A 220 -14.09 5.32 6.03
N GLY A 221 -13.93 6.66 6.09
CA GLY A 221 -12.99 7.32 6.99
C GLY A 221 -11.52 7.24 6.56
N VAL A 222 -11.15 6.37 5.63
CA VAL A 222 -9.75 6.12 5.24
C VAL A 222 -9.45 6.65 3.84
N GLY A 223 -10.12 6.14 2.79
CA GLY A 223 -9.75 6.49 1.42
C GLY A 223 -10.50 5.69 0.36
N TYR A 224 -9.84 5.44 -0.76
CA TYR A 224 -10.37 4.69 -1.88
C TYR A 224 -9.40 3.60 -2.33
N ARG A 225 -9.96 2.56 -2.96
CA ARG A 225 -9.21 1.43 -3.52
C ARG A 225 -9.74 1.06 -4.90
N LEU A 226 -8.84 0.75 -5.81
CA LEU A 226 -9.15 0.10 -7.07
C LEU A 226 -9.22 -1.41 -6.83
N VAL A 227 -10.36 -2.03 -7.13
CA VAL A 227 -10.59 -3.48 -6.94
C VAL A 227 -10.36 -4.18 -8.28
N ARG A 228 -9.63 -5.30 -8.25
CA ARG A 228 -9.40 -6.18 -9.40
C ARG A 228 -10.59 -7.09 -9.63
#